data_89be2f6344c50ad70933d3fb0623f0d5
#
_entry.id   89be2f6344c50ad70933d3fb0623f0d5
#
_cell.length_a   1.000
_cell.length_b   1.000
_cell.length_c   1.000
_cell.angle_alpha   90.00
_cell.angle_beta   90.00
_cell.angle_gamma   90.00
#
_symmetry.space_group_name_H-M   'P 1'
#
loop_
_entity.id
_entity.type
_entity.pdbx_description
1 polymer ?
#
loop_
_entity_poly.entity_id
_entity_poly.type
_entity_poly.pdbx_seq_one_letter_code
_entity_poly.pdbx_strand_id
1 'polypeptide(L)'
;MPIYINMFQHVLPGFVLGEQNMLPLFPGALRRSRYNRVMKPIAHIHSDLPQKFGIPRNSFLAPHLQASVIFEPEFALNSAVEGLDEFSHLWLIWQFENGTPGGTAADIERDNATDSKAGTNTNWTPTVRPPRLGGTERMGVFATRSPFRPNPMGLTCVKLDYVERTEDGPIIHVLGADLRDGTPILDIKPYIPFADCHADASGGWIEQVPWQELDVTFPPELTRHIDPDKLDGLVEVLRQDPRRAGSKHEPERVYHLAYAGRDVAFTVDGTSLTVVDVL
;
A
#
# COMPACT_ATOMS: atom_id res chain seq x y z
N MET A 1 8.60 32.15 18.73
CA MET A 1 8.76 31.36 19.97
C MET A 1 7.85 30.15 19.87
N PRO A 2 8.36 28.97 19.65
CA PRO A 2 7.52 27.77 19.60
C PRO A 2 7.41 27.17 20.99
N ILE A 3 6.20 26.92 21.41
CA ILE A 3 5.92 26.17 22.65
C ILE A 3 5.91 24.68 22.27
N TYR A 4 7.00 24.01 22.51
CA TYR A 4 7.07 22.55 22.48
C TYR A 4 6.62 22.00 23.83
N ILE A 5 5.49 21.31 23.86
CA ILE A 5 5.12 20.47 25.00
C ILE A 5 5.87 19.14 24.87
N ASN A 6 6.97 19.05 25.60
CA ASN A 6 7.76 17.85 25.73
C ASN A 6 7.09 16.95 26.80
N MET A 7 6.44 15.90 26.40
CA MET A 7 5.66 15.00 27.27
C MET A 7 6.36 13.66 27.53
N PHE A 8 7.67 13.70 27.77
CA PHE A 8 8.41 12.55 28.29
C PHE A 8 9.59 13.00 29.16
N GLN A 9 9.33 13.37 30.43
CA GLN A 9 10.33 13.29 31.50
C GLN A 9 9.64 13.33 32.86
N HIS A 10 9.27 12.19 33.37
CA HIS A 10 9.25 11.96 34.81
C HIS A 10 10.04 10.69 35.12
N VAL A 11 11.34 10.88 35.28
CA VAL A 11 12.20 9.92 35.96
C VAL A 11 12.11 10.26 37.47
N LEU A 12 11.56 9.36 38.23
CA LEU A 12 11.63 9.42 39.72
C LEU A 12 13.03 9.00 40.18
N PRO A 13 13.65 9.75 41.08
CA PRO A 13 14.93 9.36 41.68
C PRO A 13 14.72 8.46 42.88
N GLY A 14 15.54 7.44 42.99
CA GLY A 14 15.84 6.76 44.25
C GLY A 14 15.39 5.32 44.36
N PHE A 15 16.26 4.37 43.99
CA PHE A 15 16.35 3.06 44.67
C PHE A 15 17.80 2.66 44.86
N VAL A 16 18.13 2.47 46.12
CA VAL A 16 19.38 1.95 46.62
C VAL A 16 19.42 0.43 46.41
N LEU A 17 20.56 -0.08 45.98
CA LEU A 17 20.85 -1.50 45.78
C LEU A 17 20.79 -2.27 47.12
N GLY A 18 19.90 -3.24 47.20
CA GLY A 18 19.89 -4.30 48.19
C GLY A 18 19.75 -5.64 47.47
N GLU A 19 20.73 -6.51 47.68
CA GLU A 19 20.79 -7.86 47.11
C GLU A 19 19.67 -8.78 47.62
N GLN A 20 19.35 -9.77 46.76
CA GLN A 20 18.57 -10.99 47.01
C GLN A 20 17.05 -10.87 46.88
N ASN A 21 16.60 -11.29 45.75
CA ASN A 21 15.48 -12.13 45.39
C ASN A 21 14.95 -11.75 43.99
N MET A 22 15.45 -12.46 43.00
CA MET A 22 14.85 -12.45 41.66
C MET A 22 13.47 -13.12 41.71
N LEU A 23 12.43 -12.33 41.92
CA LEU A 23 11.06 -12.71 41.58
C LEU A 23 10.82 -12.41 40.10
N PRO A 24 10.06 -13.26 39.37
CA PRO A 24 9.81 -13.06 37.96
C PRO A 24 8.98 -11.79 37.73
N LEU A 25 9.49 -10.92 36.90
CA LEU A 25 8.98 -9.58 36.61
C LEU A 25 7.71 -9.54 35.75
N PHE A 26 6.91 -10.60 35.73
CA PHE A 26 5.59 -10.61 35.11
C PHE A 26 4.55 -11.37 35.93
N PRO A 27 4.01 -10.77 37.00
CA PRO A 27 2.71 -11.19 37.47
C PRO A 27 1.66 -10.20 37.03
N GLY A 28 0.75 -10.62 36.24
CA GLY A 28 -0.45 -9.84 36.07
C GLY A 28 -0.92 -9.85 34.65
N ALA A 29 -2.05 -10.51 34.52
CA ALA A 29 -2.95 -10.40 33.40
C ALA A 29 -2.85 -9.00 32.79
N LEU A 30 -2.38 -8.92 31.54
CA LEU A 30 -2.56 -7.77 30.70
C LEU A 30 -4.01 -7.34 30.87
N ARG A 31 -4.26 -6.25 31.58
CA ARG A 31 -5.59 -5.63 31.60
C ARG A 31 -5.96 -5.50 30.14
N ARG A 32 -6.98 -6.26 29.70
CA ARG A 32 -7.55 -6.11 28.37
C ARG A 32 -7.81 -4.61 28.22
N SER A 33 -6.99 -3.99 27.38
CA SER A 33 -7.06 -2.57 27.12
C SER A 33 -8.50 -2.21 26.78
N ARG A 34 -9.00 -1.11 27.32
CA ARG A 34 -10.30 -0.52 26.93
C ARG A 34 -10.34 -0.05 25.48
N TYR A 35 -9.26 -0.27 24.73
CA TYR A 35 -9.07 0.08 23.32
C TYR A 35 -9.48 -1.04 22.35
N ASN A 36 -10.46 -1.85 22.69
CA ASN A 36 -11.01 -2.85 21.77
C ASN A 36 -12.04 -2.19 20.81
N ARG A 37 -11.68 -1.02 20.24
CA ARG A 37 -12.45 -0.47 19.13
C ARG A 37 -12.02 -1.22 17.86
N VAL A 38 -12.94 -1.92 17.26
CA VAL A 38 -12.80 -2.42 15.89
C VAL A 38 -12.69 -1.16 15.01
N MET A 39 -11.59 -1.04 14.26
CA MET A 39 -11.44 0.04 13.28
C MET A 39 -12.47 -0.20 12.18
N LYS A 40 -13.25 0.84 11.89
CA LYS A 40 -14.21 0.85 10.78
C LYS A 40 -13.59 1.59 9.59
N PRO A 41 -13.85 1.18 8.36
CA PRO A 41 -13.61 2.03 7.22
C PRO A 41 -14.33 3.36 7.37
N ILE A 42 -13.65 4.44 7.04
CA ILE A 42 -14.24 5.79 6.98
C ILE A 42 -14.60 6.19 5.55
N ALA A 43 -13.97 5.53 4.58
CA ALA A 43 -14.12 5.78 3.16
C ALA A 43 -13.69 4.54 2.36
N HIS A 44 -13.97 4.57 1.06
CA HIS A 44 -13.40 3.65 0.09
C HIS A 44 -12.71 4.43 -1.02
N ILE A 45 -11.64 3.88 -1.58
CA ILE A 45 -10.99 4.45 -2.75
C ILE A 45 -11.67 3.92 -4.02
N HIS A 46 -11.91 4.82 -4.97
CA HIS A 46 -12.27 4.48 -6.34
C HIS A 46 -11.07 4.75 -7.24
N SER A 47 -10.62 3.73 -7.96
CA SER A 47 -9.46 3.81 -8.85
C SER A 47 -9.75 3.10 -10.18
N ASP A 48 -8.92 3.40 -11.18
CA ASP A 48 -9.01 2.77 -12.50
C ASP A 48 -8.51 1.32 -12.54
N LEU A 49 -8.06 0.77 -11.39
CA LEU A 49 -7.52 -0.57 -11.26
C LEU A 49 -8.48 -1.49 -10.48
N PRO A 50 -9.42 -2.18 -11.16
CA PRO A 50 -10.42 -3.03 -10.49
C PRO A 50 -9.83 -4.36 -9.98
N GLN A 51 -8.64 -4.73 -10.43
CA GLN A 51 -7.99 -6.00 -10.13
C GLN A 51 -6.61 -5.81 -9.49
N LYS A 52 -6.10 -6.84 -8.80
CA LYS A 52 -4.72 -6.82 -8.24
C LYS A 52 -3.63 -6.81 -9.30
N PHE A 53 -3.92 -7.35 -10.49
CA PHE A 53 -3.00 -7.33 -11.61
C PHE A 53 -2.88 -5.90 -12.13
N GLY A 54 -1.65 -5.42 -12.25
CA GLY A 54 -1.36 -4.05 -12.71
C GLY A 54 -1.22 -3.01 -11.61
N ILE A 55 -1.63 -3.29 -10.36
CA ILE A 55 -1.42 -2.32 -9.27
C ILE A 55 0.08 -2.08 -9.08
N PRO A 56 0.54 -0.81 -9.12
CA PRO A 56 1.93 -0.46 -8.81
C PRO A 56 2.33 -0.96 -7.42
N ARG A 57 3.58 -1.36 -7.25
CA ARG A 57 4.04 -1.96 -5.98
C ARG A 57 4.28 -0.96 -4.87
N ASN A 58 4.35 0.31 -5.19
CA ASN A 58 4.42 1.44 -4.27
C ASN A 58 3.75 2.65 -4.91
N SER A 59 3.30 3.57 -4.08
CA SER A 59 2.83 4.89 -4.51
C SER A 59 3.90 5.63 -5.32
N PHE A 60 3.47 6.53 -6.18
CA PHE A 60 4.32 7.35 -7.05
C PHE A 60 5.13 6.61 -8.11
N LEU A 61 5.00 5.30 -8.26
CA LEU A 61 5.51 4.59 -9.43
C LEU A 61 4.65 4.86 -10.68
N ALA A 62 3.42 5.30 -10.47
CA ALA A 62 2.51 5.82 -11.50
C ALA A 62 1.91 7.15 -10.99
N PRO A 63 2.66 8.26 -11.04
CA PRO A 63 2.28 9.53 -10.42
C PRO A 63 1.04 10.20 -11.04
N HIS A 64 0.66 9.84 -12.28
CA HIS A 64 -0.56 10.33 -12.92
C HIS A 64 -1.77 9.39 -12.75
N LEU A 65 -1.61 8.29 -12.02
CA LEU A 65 -2.73 7.38 -11.73
C LEU A 65 -3.76 8.08 -10.84
N GLN A 66 -4.95 8.30 -11.37
CA GLN A 66 -6.04 9.00 -10.69
C GLN A 66 -6.81 8.07 -9.77
N ALA A 67 -7.25 8.61 -8.64
CA ALA A 67 -8.19 7.94 -7.75
C ALA A 67 -9.00 8.96 -6.94
N SER A 68 -10.13 8.50 -6.40
CA SER A 68 -11.00 9.32 -5.54
C SER A 68 -11.29 8.59 -4.25
N VAL A 69 -11.23 9.28 -3.12
CA VAL A 69 -11.62 8.77 -1.82
C VAL A 69 -13.04 9.26 -1.53
N ILE A 70 -13.97 8.32 -1.41
CA ILE A 70 -15.39 8.59 -1.16
C ILE A 70 -15.72 8.11 0.24
N PHE A 71 -16.20 9.02 1.08
CA PHE A 71 -16.50 8.73 2.48
C PHE A 71 -17.76 7.89 2.65
N GLU A 72 -17.74 7.07 3.71
CA GLU A 72 -18.95 6.45 4.21
C GLU A 72 -19.94 7.52 4.67
N PRO A 73 -21.26 7.31 4.54
CA PRO A 73 -22.27 8.32 4.89
C PRO A 73 -22.15 8.90 6.31
N GLU A 74 -21.70 8.07 7.26
CA GLU A 74 -21.47 8.47 8.67
C GLU A 74 -20.37 9.53 8.79
N PHE A 75 -19.42 9.57 7.85
CA PHE A 75 -18.22 10.43 7.87
C PHE A 75 -18.19 11.46 6.74
N ALA A 76 -19.18 11.47 5.85
CA ALA A 76 -19.27 12.33 4.67
C ALA A 76 -19.65 13.77 5.05
N LEU A 77 -18.82 14.43 5.86
CA LEU A 77 -19.04 15.78 6.36
C LEU A 77 -18.03 16.74 5.75
N ASN A 78 -18.49 17.79 5.04
CA ASN A 78 -17.61 18.80 4.45
C ASN A 78 -16.71 19.49 5.50
N SER A 79 -17.17 19.62 6.74
CA SER A 79 -16.38 20.19 7.84
C SER A 79 -15.20 19.29 8.27
N ALA A 80 -15.24 18.00 7.98
CA ALA A 80 -14.14 17.08 8.32
C ALA A 80 -12.90 17.25 7.42
N VAL A 81 -13.07 17.87 6.25
CA VAL A 81 -11.99 18.16 5.29
C VAL A 81 -11.60 19.64 5.25
N GLU A 82 -12.07 20.42 6.21
CA GLU A 82 -11.73 21.86 6.30
C GLU A 82 -10.22 22.03 6.47
N GLY A 83 -9.60 22.87 5.63
CA GLY A 83 -8.16 23.10 5.62
C GLY A 83 -7.33 21.99 4.94
N LEU A 84 -7.95 20.91 4.44
CA LEU A 84 -7.20 19.84 3.76
C LEU A 84 -6.60 20.30 2.44
N ASP A 85 -7.24 21.24 1.75
CA ASP A 85 -6.77 21.84 0.48
C ASP A 85 -5.42 22.57 0.60
N GLU A 86 -4.96 22.89 1.82
CA GLU A 86 -3.68 23.55 2.06
C GLU A 86 -2.50 22.56 1.99
N PHE A 87 -2.77 21.26 1.98
CA PHE A 87 -1.75 20.22 1.93
C PHE A 87 -1.58 19.67 0.52
N SER A 88 -0.35 19.42 0.12
CA SER A 88 -0.03 18.85 -1.19
C SER A 88 -0.09 17.32 -1.23
N HIS A 89 0.09 16.67 -0.08
CA HIS A 89 0.13 15.21 0.04
C HIS A 89 -0.61 14.74 1.29
N LEU A 90 -1.11 13.52 1.20
CA LEU A 90 -1.84 12.85 2.26
C LEU A 90 -1.29 11.44 2.51
N TRP A 91 -1.36 11.00 3.77
CA TRP A 91 -1.26 9.60 4.13
C TRP A 91 -2.63 8.96 4.12
N LEU A 92 -2.81 7.89 3.35
CA LEU A 92 -3.94 6.98 3.43
C LEU A 92 -3.55 5.76 4.26
N ILE A 93 -4.27 5.54 5.37
CA ILE A 93 -4.18 4.32 6.17
C ILE A 93 -5.35 3.44 5.74
N TRP A 94 -5.05 2.23 5.27
CA TRP A 94 -6.05 1.37 4.66
C TRP A 94 -5.88 -0.09 5.07
N GLN A 95 -6.84 -0.92 4.75
CA GLN A 95 -6.82 -2.33 5.08
C GLN A 95 -6.73 -3.18 3.82
N PHE A 96 -5.81 -4.14 3.83
CA PHE A 96 -5.80 -5.17 2.80
C PHE A 96 -7.06 -6.02 2.92
N GLU A 97 -7.77 -6.20 1.82
CA GLU A 97 -8.87 -7.15 1.77
C GLU A 97 -8.37 -8.55 2.10
N ASN A 98 -8.96 -9.11 3.14
CA ASN A 98 -8.69 -10.47 3.62
C ASN A 98 -7.23 -10.85 3.46
N GLY A 99 -6.49 -10.95 4.56
CA GLY A 99 -5.11 -11.41 4.59
C GLY A 99 -4.87 -12.76 3.91
N THR A 100 -5.68 -13.08 2.93
CA THR A 100 -5.50 -14.22 2.05
C THR A 100 -4.46 -13.84 1.03
N PRO A 101 -3.31 -14.47 1.07
CA PRO A 101 -2.27 -14.29 0.07
C PRO A 101 -2.85 -14.43 -1.33
N GLY A 102 -2.41 -13.63 -2.27
CA GLY A 102 -2.66 -13.87 -3.70
C GLY A 102 -1.91 -15.09 -4.24
N GLY A 103 -1.49 -16.00 -3.35
CA GLY A 103 -1.04 -17.35 -3.61
C GLY A 103 -2.19 -18.33 -3.40
N THR A 104 -2.15 -19.46 -4.08
CA THR A 104 -3.07 -20.57 -3.81
C THR A 104 -2.85 -21.10 -2.38
N ALA A 105 -3.82 -21.81 -1.81
CA ALA A 105 -3.66 -22.49 -0.51
C ALA A 105 -2.35 -23.31 -0.46
N ALA A 106 -1.90 -23.85 -1.60
CA ALA A 106 -0.64 -24.56 -1.75
C ALA A 106 0.60 -23.70 -1.57
N ASP A 107 0.55 -22.40 -1.88
CA ASP A 107 1.66 -21.47 -1.66
C ASP A 107 1.80 -21.13 -0.17
N ILE A 108 0.67 -21.06 0.53
CA ILE A 108 0.62 -20.86 1.99
C ILE A 108 1.18 -22.10 2.71
N GLU A 109 0.79 -23.29 2.29
CA GLU A 109 1.28 -24.55 2.87
C GLU A 109 2.79 -24.74 2.66
N ARG A 110 3.33 -24.38 1.49
CA ARG A 110 4.79 -24.43 1.25
C ARG A 110 5.56 -23.45 2.12
N ASP A 111 4.99 -22.26 2.39
CA ASP A 111 5.65 -21.24 3.22
C ASP A 111 5.55 -21.55 4.71
N ASN A 112 4.49 -22.21 5.14
CA ASN A 112 4.28 -22.58 6.55
C ASN A 112 5.00 -23.87 6.98
N ALA A 113 5.44 -24.71 6.04
CA ALA A 113 6.03 -26.03 6.35
C ALA A 113 7.37 -25.97 7.09
N THR A 114 8.05 -24.82 7.13
CA THR A 114 9.39 -24.69 7.75
C THR A 114 9.44 -23.95 9.07
N ASP A 115 8.36 -23.26 9.50
CA ASP A 115 8.40 -22.39 10.70
C ASP A 115 7.14 -22.44 11.58
N SER A 116 6.27 -23.45 11.40
CA SER A 116 5.06 -23.57 12.19
C SER A 116 5.31 -24.09 13.60
N LYS A 117 5.58 -23.18 14.52
CA LYS A 117 5.25 -23.41 15.93
C LYS A 117 3.76 -23.10 16.14
N ALA A 118 3.01 -24.23 16.11
CA ALA A 118 1.76 -24.45 16.85
C ALA A 118 0.60 -23.46 16.76
N GLY A 119 -0.48 -23.88 16.13
CA GLY A 119 -1.80 -23.86 16.79
C GLY A 119 -2.54 -22.53 16.93
N THR A 120 -2.15 -21.44 16.27
CA THR A 120 -2.97 -20.24 16.21
C THR A 120 -3.42 -20.02 14.77
N ASN A 121 -4.73 -19.98 14.59
CA ASN A 121 -5.40 -19.69 13.32
C ASN A 121 -5.16 -18.22 12.92
N THR A 122 -3.90 -17.86 12.65
CA THR A 122 -3.48 -16.49 12.30
C THR A 122 -3.00 -16.49 10.85
N ASN A 123 -3.70 -15.74 10.01
CA ASN A 123 -3.41 -15.56 8.58
C ASN A 123 -2.12 -14.75 8.29
N TRP A 124 -1.13 -14.77 9.16
CA TRP A 124 0.12 -14.05 8.97
C TRP A 124 1.31 -15.01 8.93
N THR A 125 2.38 -14.59 8.28
CA THR A 125 3.63 -15.35 8.22
C THR A 125 4.80 -14.51 8.73
N PRO A 126 5.73 -15.08 9.53
CA PRO A 126 6.87 -14.33 10.04
C PRO A 126 7.85 -13.90 8.94
N THR A 127 7.90 -14.65 7.85
CA THR A 127 8.76 -14.35 6.69
C THR A 127 7.97 -14.41 5.38
N VAL A 128 8.38 -13.59 4.42
CA VAL A 128 7.80 -13.52 3.08
C VAL A 128 8.88 -13.52 2.02
N ARG A 129 8.52 -13.78 0.76
CA ARG A 129 9.41 -13.69 -0.40
C ARG A 129 9.06 -12.44 -1.22
N PRO A 130 9.81 -11.33 -1.05
CA PRO A 130 9.55 -10.12 -1.81
C PRO A 130 9.71 -10.35 -3.31
N PRO A 131 8.74 -9.94 -4.15
CA PRO A 131 8.85 -10.06 -5.61
C PRO A 131 10.10 -9.36 -6.17
N ARG A 132 10.52 -8.24 -5.56
CA ARG A 132 11.71 -7.49 -5.97
C ARG A 132 13.02 -8.30 -5.85
N LEU A 133 13.07 -9.28 -4.95
CA LEU A 133 14.16 -10.25 -4.83
C LEU A 133 13.94 -11.50 -5.69
N GLY A 134 13.14 -11.40 -6.76
CA GLY A 134 12.81 -12.53 -7.63
C GLY A 134 11.95 -13.61 -6.97
N GLY A 135 11.42 -13.36 -5.76
CA GLY A 135 10.61 -14.33 -5.02
C GLY A 135 11.38 -15.54 -4.47
N THR A 136 12.72 -15.50 -4.47
CA THR A 136 13.59 -16.60 -4.03
C THR A 136 14.08 -16.43 -2.59
N GLU A 137 14.41 -15.21 -2.20
CA GLU A 137 14.93 -14.90 -0.87
C GLU A 137 13.82 -14.63 0.13
N ARG A 138 14.04 -15.03 1.40
CA ARG A 138 13.12 -14.77 2.50
C ARG A 138 13.54 -13.55 3.29
N MET A 139 12.56 -12.70 3.60
CA MET A 139 12.71 -11.53 4.46
C MET A 139 11.70 -11.58 5.58
N GLY A 140 12.07 -11.05 6.76
CA GLY A 140 11.11 -10.86 7.86
C GLY A 140 9.94 -9.97 7.41
N VAL A 141 8.71 -10.34 7.75
CA VAL A 141 7.51 -9.61 7.31
C VAL A 141 7.56 -8.13 7.69
N PHE A 142 8.15 -7.79 8.85
CA PHE A 142 8.28 -6.42 9.31
C PHE A 142 9.40 -5.62 8.59
N ALA A 143 10.29 -6.30 7.87
CA ALA A 143 11.24 -5.66 6.95
C ALA A 143 10.68 -5.47 5.54
N THR A 144 9.37 -5.65 5.36
CA THR A 144 8.66 -5.53 4.07
C THR A 144 7.34 -4.79 4.23
N ARG A 145 6.69 -4.45 3.13
CA ARG A 145 5.32 -3.91 3.07
C ARG A 145 4.29 -4.98 2.66
N SER A 146 4.60 -6.25 2.90
CA SER A 146 3.73 -7.38 2.58
C SER A 146 2.41 -7.33 3.37
N PRO A 147 1.27 -7.76 2.78
CA PRO A 147 -0.02 -7.87 3.47
C PRO A 147 -0.08 -8.97 4.52
N PHE A 148 0.87 -9.92 4.52
CA PHE A 148 0.91 -11.08 5.41
C PHE A 148 1.33 -10.76 6.85
N ARG A 149 0.90 -9.61 7.34
CA ARG A 149 1.18 -9.07 8.68
C ARG A 149 0.08 -9.46 9.67
N PRO A 150 0.39 -9.45 10.99
CA PRO A 150 -0.63 -9.69 12.01
C PRO A 150 -1.84 -8.75 11.91
N ASN A 151 -1.59 -7.48 11.58
CA ASN A 151 -2.61 -6.49 11.23
C ASN A 151 -2.39 -6.10 9.77
N PRO A 152 -3.25 -6.54 8.84
CA PRO A 152 -3.07 -6.31 7.41
C PRO A 152 -3.42 -4.86 7.03
N MET A 153 -2.67 -3.92 7.60
CA MET A 153 -2.80 -2.48 7.32
C MET A 153 -1.77 -2.04 6.31
N GLY A 154 -2.19 -1.20 5.39
CA GLY A 154 -1.36 -0.48 4.44
C GLY A 154 -1.23 0.99 4.81
N LEU A 155 -0.17 1.61 4.32
CA LEU A 155 0.12 3.03 4.43
C LEU A 155 0.64 3.51 3.08
N THR A 156 -0.07 4.44 2.48
CA THR A 156 0.25 4.99 1.16
C THR A 156 0.26 6.51 1.23
N CYS A 157 1.35 7.13 0.79
CA CYS A 157 1.39 8.57 0.55
C CYS A 157 0.85 8.84 -0.86
N VAL A 158 -0.07 9.78 -0.99
CA VAL A 158 -0.65 10.21 -2.27
C VAL A 158 -0.54 11.71 -2.44
N LYS A 159 -0.49 12.18 -3.68
CA LYS A 159 -0.61 13.62 -3.95
C LYS A 159 -2.09 14.01 -3.87
N LEU A 160 -2.41 15.05 -3.13
CA LEU A 160 -3.74 15.66 -3.17
C LEU A 160 -3.87 16.42 -4.49
N ASP A 161 -4.86 16.09 -5.29
CA ASP A 161 -5.19 16.84 -6.50
C ASP A 161 -6.14 17.99 -6.14
N TYR A 162 -7.34 17.66 -5.67
CA TYR A 162 -8.28 18.65 -5.12
C TYR A 162 -9.32 17.97 -4.21
N VAL A 163 -10.07 18.79 -3.46
CA VAL A 163 -11.22 18.37 -2.66
C VAL A 163 -12.49 18.92 -3.29
N GLU A 164 -13.35 18.05 -3.76
CA GLU A 164 -14.68 18.38 -4.24
C GLU A 164 -15.65 18.36 -3.06
N ARG A 165 -16.41 19.44 -2.87
CA ARG A 165 -17.44 19.54 -1.82
C ARG A 165 -18.81 19.46 -2.46
N THR A 166 -19.50 18.32 -2.21
CA THR A 166 -20.85 18.08 -2.75
C THR A 166 -21.90 18.16 -1.65
N GLU A 167 -23.17 18.09 -2.04
CA GLU A 167 -24.29 18.00 -1.09
C GLU A 167 -24.29 16.70 -0.29
N ASP A 168 -23.76 15.60 -0.90
CA ASP A 168 -23.66 14.27 -0.29
C ASP A 168 -22.39 14.11 0.56
N GLY A 169 -21.53 15.13 0.61
CA GLY A 169 -20.26 15.13 1.33
C GLY A 169 -19.05 15.35 0.44
N PRO A 170 -17.85 15.37 1.03
CA PRO A 170 -16.62 15.63 0.28
C PRO A 170 -16.14 14.38 -0.49
N ILE A 171 -15.51 14.62 -1.64
CA ILE A 171 -14.73 13.63 -2.39
C ILE A 171 -13.31 14.17 -2.44
N ILE A 172 -12.33 13.33 -2.07
CA ILE A 172 -10.91 13.71 -2.14
C ILE A 172 -10.32 13.07 -3.39
N HIS A 173 -9.93 13.88 -4.36
CA HIS A 173 -9.25 13.43 -5.58
C HIS A 173 -7.74 13.40 -5.34
N VAL A 174 -7.12 12.27 -5.69
CA VAL A 174 -5.70 12.01 -5.42
C VAL A 174 -5.00 11.40 -6.63
N LEU A 175 -3.68 11.56 -6.67
CA LEU A 175 -2.82 11.01 -7.70
C LEU A 175 -1.77 10.08 -7.09
N GLY A 176 -1.37 9.05 -7.85
CA GLY A 176 -0.30 8.14 -7.50
C GLY A 176 -0.67 7.06 -6.47
N ALA A 177 -1.97 6.77 -6.30
CA ALA A 177 -2.41 5.73 -5.38
C ALA A 177 -2.16 4.32 -5.95
N ASP A 178 -1.48 3.48 -5.16
CA ASP A 178 -1.20 2.07 -5.45
C ASP A 178 -2.27 1.14 -4.86
N LEU A 179 -3.55 1.51 -5.04
CA LEU A 179 -4.69 0.85 -4.41
C LEU A 179 -5.69 0.34 -5.43
N ARG A 180 -6.23 -0.85 -5.15
CA ARG A 180 -7.31 -1.42 -5.93
C ARG A 180 -8.61 -0.65 -5.69
N ASP A 181 -9.45 -0.56 -6.71
CA ASP A 181 -10.81 -0.06 -6.58
C ASP A 181 -11.57 -0.77 -5.45
N GLY A 182 -12.30 -0.01 -4.64
CA GLY A 182 -13.04 -0.49 -3.47
C GLY A 182 -12.20 -0.76 -2.23
N THR A 183 -10.89 -0.45 -2.20
CA THR A 183 -10.07 -0.65 -1.00
C THR A 183 -10.57 0.23 0.16
N PRO A 184 -10.82 -0.36 1.35
CA PRO A 184 -11.31 0.38 2.52
C PRO A 184 -10.22 1.27 3.12
N ILE A 185 -10.54 2.55 3.31
CA ILE A 185 -9.70 3.54 3.97
C ILE A 185 -10.11 3.65 5.43
N LEU A 186 -9.15 3.51 6.34
CA LEU A 186 -9.35 3.52 7.79
C LEU A 186 -9.10 4.90 8.41
N ASP A 187 -8.19 5.68 7.81
CA ASP A 187 -7.84 7.02 8.28
C ASP A 187 -7.13 7.81 7.17
N ILE A 188 -7.19 9.13 7.25
CA ILE A 188 -6.51 10.06 6.35
C ILE A 188 -5.77 11.08 7.22
N LYS A 189 -4.50 11.33 6.90
CA LYS A 189 -3.68 12.34 7.59
C LYS A 189 -2.95 13.22 6.60
N PRO A 190 -2.76 14.50 6.87
CA PRO A 190 -1.90 15.34 6.06
C PRO A 190 -0.44 14.86 6.14
N TYR A 191 0.28 14.92 5.03
CA TYR A 191 1.73 14.75 5.01
C TYR A 191 2.38 16.04 5.46
N ILE A 192 3.24 15.94 6.47
CA ILE A 192 3.91 17.10 7.07
C ILE A 192 5.43 16.99 6.81
N PRO A 193 6.00 17.76 5.87
CA PRO A 193 7.38 17.57 5.41
C PRO A 193 8.42 17.54 6.53
N PHE A 194 8.31 18.41 7.54
CA PHE A 194 9.31 18.46 8.61
C PHE A 194 9.25 17.25 9.56
N ALA A 195 8.12 16.51 9.57
CA ALA A 195 7.91 15.33 10.42
C ALA A 195 8.06 14.01 9.65
N ASP A 196 7.67 14.01 8.37
CA ASP A 196 7.52 12.78 7.59
C ASP A 196 8.69 12.55 6.61
N CYS A 197 9.44 13.62 6.25
CA CYS A 197 10.56 13.51 5.32
C CYS A 197 11.88 13.37 6.07
N HIS A 198 12.60 12.27 5.80
CA HIS A 198 13.93 12.00 6.31
C HIS A 198 14.87 11.79 5.12
N ALA A 199 15.56 12.84 4.70
CA ALA A 199 16.41 12.81 3.50
C ALA A 199 17.64 11.88 3.65
N ASP A 200 18.02 11.55 4.88
CA ASP A 200 19.12 10.66 5.25
C ASP A 200 18.66 9.20 5.53
N ALA A 201 17.37 8.90 5.33
CA ALA A 201 16.85 7.57 5.55
C ALA A 201 17.44 6.55 4.56
N SER A 202 17.83 5.38 5.06
CA SER A 202 18.29 4.26 4.22
C SER A 202 17.12 3.37 3.82
N GLY A 203 17.03 3.01 2.54
CA GLY A 203 16.04 2.07 1.99
C GLY A 203 16.37 0.59 2.22
N GLY A 204 17.50 0.30 2.89
CA GLY A 204 17.89 -1.06 3.24
C GLY A 204 18.10 -1.96 2.01
N TRP A 205 17.60 -3.20 2.07
CA TRP A 205 17.75 -4.18 0.98
C TRP A 205 17.09 -3.74 -0.34
N ILE A 206 16.13 -2.81 -0.30
CA ILE A 206 15.42 -2.33 -1.50
C ILE A 206 16.36 -1.56 -2.42
N GLU A 207 17.31 -0.80 -1.88
CA GLU A 207 18.29 -0.03 -2.65
C GLU A 207 19.35 -0.90 -3.31
N GLN A 208 19.56 -2.12 -2.82
CA GLN A 208 20.54 -3.05 -3.36
C GLN A 208 20.03 -3.79 -4.61
N VAL A 209 18.73 -3.70 -4.89
CA VAL A 209 18.11 -4.39 -6.02
C VAL A 209 17.70 -3.36 -7.08
N PRO A 210 18.34 -3.39 -8.26
CA PRO A 210 17.99 -2.51 -9.36
C PRO A 210 16.50 -2.67 -9.71
N TRP A 211 15.84 -1.55 -9.94
CA TRP A 211 14.51 -1.52 -10.52
C TRP A 211 14.63 -1.11 -11.98
N GLN A 212 14.11 -1.94 -12.87
CA GLN A 212 14.09 -1.65 -14.30
C GLN A 212 12.65 -1.46 -14.73
N GLU A 213 12.38 -0.33 -15.34
CA GLU A 213 11.12 -0.05 -16.00
C GLU A 213 11.12 -0.64 -17.41
N LEU A 214 9.92 -0.94 -17.93
CA LEU A 214 9.76 -1.37 -19.31
C LEU A 214 9.62 -0.18 -20.24
N ASP A 215 10.13 -0.30 -21.46
CA ASP A 215 9.88 0.61 -22.56
C ASP A 215 8.50 0.30 -23.15
N VAL A 216 7.55 1.20 -22.97
CA VAL A 216 6.16 1.00 -23.40
C VAL A 216 5.94 1.58 -24.78
N THR A 217 5.54 0.74 -25.73
CA THR A 217 5.04 1.14 -27.03
C THR A 217 3.51 1.06 -27.03
N PHE A 218 2.87 2.22 -27.17
CA PHE A 218 1.42 2.33 -27.28
C PHE A 218 1.07 2.88 -28.68
N PRO A 219 0.53 2.06 -29.59
CA PRO A 219 0.21 2.48 -30.94
C PRO A 219 -0.81 3.63 -30.94
N PRO A 220 -0.59 4.71 -31.73
CA PRO A 220 -1.46 5.89 -31.74
C PRO A 220 -2.93 5.59 -32.05
N GLU A 221 -3.19 4.56 -32.85
CA GLU A 221 -4.55 4.11 -33.19
C GLU A 221 -5.29 3.49 -32.03
N LEU A 222 -4.57 2.98 -31.01
CA LEU A 222 -5.15 2.38 -29.81
C LEU A 222 -5.34 3.40 -28.68
N THR A 223 -4.54 4.48 -28.63
CA THR A 223 -4.68 5.49 -27.59
C THR A 223 -6.05 6.17 -27.56
N ARG A 224 -6.71 6.29 -28.72
CA ARG A 224 -8.07 6.86 -28.84
C ARG A 224 -9.14 6.10 -28.05
N HIS A 225 -8.88 4.87 -27.63
CA HIS A 225 -9.81 4.04 -26.86
C HIS A 225 -9.67 4.26 -25.34
N ILE A 226 -8.67 5.04 -24.93
CA ILE A 226 -8.44 5.44 -23.54
C ILE A 226 -8.78 6.93 -23.40
N ASP A 227 -9.38 7.29 -22.27
CA ASP A 227 -9.59 8.70 -21.95
C ASP A 227 -8.22 9.41 -21.90
N PRO A 228 -8.05 10.54 -22.60
CA PRO A 228 -6.79 11.27 -22.61
C PRO A 228 -6.22 11.58 -21.23
N ASP A 229 -7.08 11.90 -20.25
CA ASP A 229 -6.68 12.23 -18.88
C ASP A 229 -6.17 11.00 -18.10
N LYS A 230 -6.42 9.78 -18.59
CA LYS A 230 -6.02 8.52 -17.97
C LYS A 230 -4.86 7.82 -18.68
N LEU A 231 -4.46 8.32 -19.85
CA LEU A 231 -3.46 7.66 -20.69
C LEU A 231 -2.09 7.64 -20.02
N ASP A 232 -1.65 8.74 -19.42
CA ASP A 232 -0.35 8.83 -18.76
C ASP A 232 -0.27 7.85 -17.59
N GLY A 233 -1.32 7.77 -16.75
CA GLY A 233 -1.40 6.82 -15.66
C GLY A 233 -1.34 5.36 -16.13
N LEU A 234 -2.01 5.02 -17.24
CA LEU A 234 -1.94 3.69 -17.85
C LEU A 234 -0.53 3.34 -18.31
N VAL A 235 0.11 4.25 -19.04
CA VAL A 235 1.49 4.04 -19.55
C VAL A 235 2.47 3.83 -18.38
N GLU A 236 2.33 4.60 -17.31
CA GLU A 236 3.14 4.45 -16.10
C GLU A 236 2.91 3.10 -15.41
N VAL A 237 1.67 2.64 -15.31
CA VAL A 237 1.32 1.31 -14.79
C VAL A 237 1.97 0.20 -15.62
N LEU A 238 1.88 0.28 -16.95
CA LEU A 238 2.49 -0.70 -17.86
C LEU A 238 4.02 -0.71 -17.75
N ARG A 239 4.64 0.47 -17.58
CA ARG A 239 6.08 0.62 -17.39
C ARG A 239 6.60 -0.12 -16.15
N GLN A 240 5.76 -0.28 -15.12
CA GLN A 240 6.12 -0.99 -13.88
C GLN A 240 6.09 -2.53 -13.99
N ASP A 241 5.96 -3.09 -15.18
CA ASP A 241 5.83 -4.53 -15.44
C ASP A 241 4.72 -5.19 -14.59
N PRO A 242 3.47 -5.20 -15.07
CA PRO A 242 2.34 -5.78 -14.34
C PRO A 242 2.49 -7.28 -14.08
N ARG A 243 3.36 -7.98 -14.81
CA ARG A 243 3.52 -9.43 -14.71
C ARG A 243 4.04 -9.85 -13.33
N ARG A 244 3.83 -11.12 -13.00
CA ARG A 244 4.40 -11.69 -11.77
C ARG A 244 5.93 -11.71 -11.85
N ALA A 245 6.60 -11.41 -10.75
CA ALA A 245 8.04 -11.59 -10.65
C ALA A 245 8.43 -13.03 -11.00
N GLY A 246 9.50 -13.18 -11.79
CA GLY A 246 9.96 -14.49 -12.25
C GLY A 246 9.10 -15.13 -13.34
N SER A 247 8.21 -14.36 -14.00
CA SER A 247 7.51 -14.80 -15.21
C SER A 247 8.53 -15.29 -16.24
N LYS A 248 8.23 -16.42 -16.90
CA LYS A 248 9.06 -16.93 -17.99
C LYS A 248 9.07 -15.94 -19.14
N HIS A 249 10.17 -15.91 -19.88
CA HIS A 249 10.24 -15.19 -21.13
C HIS A 249 9.34 -15.88 -22.18
N GLU A 250 8.20 -15.27 -22.45
CA GLU A 250 7.19 -15.74 -23.41
C GLU A 250 6.75 -14.55 -24.27
N PRO A 251 7.53 -14.12 -25.28
CA PRO A 251 7.30 -12.87 -26.02
C PRO A 251 5.97 -12.85 -26.80
N GLU A 252 5.48 -14.01 -27.19
CA GLU A 252 4.20 -14.13 -27.91
C GLU A 252 2.97 -14.18 -27.00
N ARG A 253 3.19 -14.21 -25.66
CA ARG A 253 2.08 -14.28 -24.72
C ARG A 253 1.41 -12.94 -24.58
N VAL A 254 0.11 -12.92 -24.82
CA VAL A 254 -0.75 -11.76 -24.58
C VAL A 254 -1.21 -11.75 -23.11
N TYR A 255 -1.01 -10.64 -22.45
CA TYR A 255 -1.49 -10.33 -21.11
C TYR A 255 -2.63 -9.32 -21.20
N HIS A 256 -3.54 -9.35 -20.24
CA HIS A 256 -4.71 -8.49 -20.18
C HIS A 256 -4.74 -7.71 -18.87
N LEU A 257 -4.85 -6.39 -18.96
CA LEU A 257 -4.96 -5.47 -17.85
C LEU A 257 -6.32 -4.76 -17.91
N ALA A 258 -7.14 -4.96 -16.88
CA ALA A 258 -8.35 -4.15 -16.73
C ALA A 258 -7.96 -2.78 -16.17
N TYR A 259 -8.29 -1.71 -16.92
CA TYR A 259 -7.98 -0.33 -16.57
C TYR A 259 -9.09 0.61 -17.06
N ALA A 260 -9.63 1.44 -16.17
CA ALA A 260 -10.65 2.46 -16.51
C ALA A 260 -11.83 1.89 -17.33
N GLY A 261 -12.28 0.68 -16.99
CA GLY A 261 -13.38 0.00 -17.68
C GLY A 261 -13.01 -0.59 -19.06
N ARG A 262 -11.74 -0.63 -19.43
CA ARG A 262 -11.20 -1.23 -20.64
C ARG A 262 -10.38 -2.47 -20.32
N ASP A 263 -10.26 -3.35 -21.31
CA ASP A 263 -9.30 -4.47 -21.29
C ASP A 263 -8.12 -4.13 -22.21
N VAL A 264 -6.96 -3.89 -21.62
CA VAL A 264 -5.73 -3.51 -22.34
C VAL A 264 -4.89 -4.76 -22.55
N ALA A 265 -4.80 -5.23 -23.79
CA ALA A 265 -4.00 -6.38 -24.17
C ALA A 265 -2.56 -5.95 -24.53
N PHE A 266 -1.56 -6.65 -24.02
CA PHE A 266 -0.15 -6.33 -24.27
C PHE A 266 0.74 -7.57 -24.29
N THR A 267 1.88 -7.47 -24.96
CA THR A 267 2.96 -8.44 -24.96
C THR A 267 4.23 -7.85 -24.36
N VAL A 268 5.15 -8.70 -23.90
CA VAL A 268 6.45 -8.23 -23.37
C VAL A 268 7.57 -9.10 -23.90
N ASP A 269 8.53 -8.46 -24.58
CA ASP A 269 9.77 -9.07 -25.05
C ASP A 269 10.97 -8.35 -24.45
N GLY A 270 11.72 -9.06 -23.59
CA GLY A 270 12.80 -8.46 -22.83
C GLY A 270 12.32 -7.30 -21.96
N THR A 271 12.78 -6.09 -22.26
CA THR A 271 12.39 -4.83 -21.58
C THR A 271 11.34 -4.03 -22.35
N SER A 272 10.87 -4.54 -23.49
CA SER A 272 9.89 -3.83 -24.31
C SER A 272 8.49 -4.40 -24.11
N LEU A 273 7.55 -3.54 -23.73
CA LEU A 273 6.12 -3.83 -23.66
C LEU A 273 5.41 -3.17 -24.84
N THR A 274 4.62 -3.93 -25.56
CA THR A 274 3.80 -3.42 -26.68
C THR A 274 2.33 -3.67 -26.40
N VAL A 275 1.54 -2.60 -26.40
CA VAL A 275 0.07 -2.71 -26.38
C VAL A 275 -0.40 -3.17 -27.75
N VAL A 276 -1.18 -4.25 -27.78
CA VAL A 276 -1.63 -4.89 -29.02
C VAL A 276 -3.12 -4.71 -29.28
N ASP A 277 -3.92 -4.46 -28.24
CA ASP A 277 -5.37 -4.19 -28.37
C ASP A 277 -5.91 -3.44 -27.15
N VAL A 278 -7.07 -2.74 -27.32
CA VAL A 278 -7.83 -2.08 -26.25
C VAL A 278 -9.32 -2.28 -26.54
N LEU A 279 -10.00 -3.06 -25.69
CA LEU A 279 -11.40 -3.48 -25.82
C LEU A 279 -12.32 -2.76 -24.82
#